data_88692b4298e3dee9f8e0f4786d1eb282
#
_entry.id   88692b4298e3dee9f8e0f4786d1eb282
#
_cell.length_a   1.000
_cell.length_b   1.000
_cell.length_c   1.000
_cell.angle_alpha   90.00
_cell.angle_beta   90.00
_cell.angle_gamma   90.00
#
_symmetry.space_group_name_H-M   'P 1'
#
loop_
_entity.id
_entity.type
_entity.pdbx_description
1 polymer ?
#
loop_
_entity_poly.entity_id
_entity_poly.type
_entity_poly.pdbx_seq_one_letter_code
_entity_poly.pdbx_strand_id
1 'polypeptide(L)'
;PEGQSRPGFQGRSNYLLNEMGVAIFYPNVRGSTGYGKNFVSLDNGPFKREDSVKDMGAFLGVLEKDKSLDASRFGLAGGSYGGYMCYAAAVQYKDKLRATNCIVAISNFVTFLENTQSYRRDLRRVEYGDERDPAQRAKLLEISPLTRVAEITKPMFVVTGGNDPRVPSSEADQIVKAIREKGGTAWHLLGKNEGHGFAKKENIDYNFWTTLMFWKQNLLN
;
A
#
# COMPACT_ATOMS: atom_id res chain seq x y z
N PRO A 1 -9.34 -5.62 -1.78
CA PRO A 1 -8.47 -5.84 -2.94
C PRO A 1 -9.28 -5.82 -4.22
N GLU A 2 -8.68 -5.44 -5.34
CA GLU A 2 -9.47 -5.21 -6.54
C GLU A 2 -9.17 -6.22 -7.63
N GLY A 3 -7.94 -6.47 -7.96
CA GLY A 3 -7.58 -7.27 -9.11
C GLY A 3 -6.86 -8.58 -8.77
N GLN A 4 -7.19 -9.63 -9.52
CA GLN A 4 -6.38 -10.83 -9.52
C GLN A 4 -5.06 -10.57 -10.25
N SER A 5 -3.93 -10.86 -9.60
CA SER A 5 -2.64 -10.94 -10.27
C SER A 5 -2.51 -12.30 -10.98
N ARG A 6 -2.10 -12.26 -12.24
CA ARG A 6 -1.81 -13.45 -13.06
C ARG A 6 -0.40 -13.36 -13.65
N PRO A 7 0.25 -14.48 -13.94
CA PRO A 7 1.52 -14.46 -14.64
C PRO A 7 1.45 -13.67 -15.95
N GLY A 8 2.44 -12.84 -16.18
CA GLY A 8 2.51 -12.01 -17.38
C GLY A 8 3.88 -11.36 -17.53
N PHE A 9 4.10 -10.73 -18.69
CA PHE A 9 5.34 -10.00 -18.94
C PHE A 9 5.48 -8.79 -18.02
N GLN A 10 6.58 -8.72 -17.29
CA GLN A 10 6.77 -7.72 -16.23
C GLN A 10 7.43 -6.40 -16.70
N GLY A 11 7.84 -6.31 -17.96
CA GLY A 11 8.43 -5.10 -18.52
C GLY A 11 9.60 -4.57 -17.67
N ARG A 12 9.50 -3.33 -17.22
CA ARG A 12 10.56 -2.68 -16.41
C ARG A 12 10.82 -3.37 -15.08
N SER A 13 9.84 -4.06 -14.52
CA SER A 13 10.00 -4.77 -13.24
C SER A 13 11.02 -5.90 -13.31
N ASN A 14 11.33 -6.42 -14.52
CA ASN A 14 12.40 -7.38 -14.71
C ASN A 14 13.77 -6.84 -14.29
N TYR A 15 13.96 -5.53 -14.26
CA TYR A 15 15.20 -4.91 -13.75
C TYR A 15 15.46 -5.30 -12.29
N LEU A 16 14.41 -5.36 -11.47
CA LEU A 16 14.55 -5.78 -10.06
C LEU A 16 15.13 -7.18 -9.94
N LEU A 17 14.67 -8.13 -10.77
CA LEU A 17 15.18 -9.50 -10.75
C LEU A 17 16.57 -9.60 -11.39
N ASN A 18 16.72 -9.08 -12.61
CA ASN A 18 17.92 -9.32 -13.42
C ASN A 18 19.13 -8.52 -12.95
N GLU A 19 18.91 -7.26 -12.53
CA GLU A 19 20.00 -6.35 -12.18
C GLU A 19 20.21 -6.19 -10.67
N MET A 20 19.14 -6.43 -9.88
CA MET A 20 19.19 -6.23 -8.44
C MET A 20 19.06 -7.53 -7.63
N GLY A 21 18.76 -8.66 -8.27
CA GLY A 21 18.54 -9.93 -7.58
C GLY A 21 17.31 -9.93 -6.67
N VAL A 22 16.31 -9.07 -6.96
CA VAL A 22 15.09 -8.95 -6.16
C VAL A 22 13.94 -9.69 -6.82
N ALA A 23 13.52 -10.81 -6.22
CA ALA A 23 12.33 -11.53 -6.67
C ALA A 23 11.06 -10.75 -6.27
N ILE A 24 10.05 -10.79 -7.16
CA ILE A 24 8.76 -10.14 -6.91
C ILE A 24 7.68 -11.21 -6.77
N PHE A 25 7.00 -11.21 -5.63
CA PHE A 25 5.85 -12.06 -5.37
C PHE A 25 4.55 -11.23 -5.40
N TYR A 26 3.58 -11.66 -6.20
CA TYR A 26 2.27 -11.01 -6.35
C TYR A 26 1.19 -11.86 -5.69
N PRO A 27 0.78 -11.57 -4.44
CA PRO A 27 -0.25 -12.34 -3.75
C PRO A 27 -1.65 -12.01 -4.27
N ASN A 28 -2.52 -13.01 -4.27
CA ASN A 28 -3.96 -12.85 -4.42
C ASN A 28 -4.62 -13.06 -3.06
N VAL A 29 -4.73 -11.98 -2.29
CA VAL A 29 -5.35 -12.02 -0.95
C VAL A 29 -6.87 -12.16 -1.05
N ARG A 30 -7.53 -12.55 0.04
CA ARG A 30 -9.00 -12.55 0.10
C ARG A 30 -9.56 -11.19 -0.31
N GLY A 31 -10.71 -11.19 -0.99
CA GLY A 31 -11.29 -10.01 -1.62
C GLY A 31 -10.84 -9.79 -3.08
N SER A 32 -9.81 -10.49 -3.58
CA SER A 32 -9.39 -10.40 -4.98
C SER A 32 -10.44 -10.99 -5.91
N THR A 33 -10.63 -10.36 -7.09
CA THR A 33 -11.50 -10.87 -8.15
C THR A 33 -10.95 -12.15 -8.78
N GLY A 34 -11.80 -12.89 -9.51
CA GLY A 34 -11.37 -14.10 -10.24
C GLY A 34 -11.55 -15.41 -9.49
N TYR A 35 -11.89 -15.38 -8.19
CA TYR A 35 -12.12 -16.57 -7.34
C TYR A 35 -13.58 -16.73 -6.90
N GLY A 36 -14.49 -16.01 -7.55
CA GLY A 36 -15.92 -16.07 -7.27
C GLY A 36 -16.42 -15.03 -6.24
N LYS A 37 -17.76 -14.84 -6.23
CA LYS A 37 -18.42 -13.78 -5.44
C LYS A 37 -18.13 -13.90 -3.94
N ASN A 38 -18.12 -15.11 -3.40
CA ASN A 38 -17.87 -15.33 -1.97
C ASN A 38 -16.47 -14.87 -1.57
N PHE A 39 -15.47 -15.17 -2.40
CA PHE A 39 -14.09 -14.77 -2.12
C PHE A 39 -13.91 -13.25 -2.18
N VAL A 40 -14.54 -12.57 -3.15
CA VAL A 40 -14.50 -11.10 -3.29
C VAL A 40 -15.09 -10.40 -2.07
N SER A 41 -16.10 -10.98 -1.42
CA SER A 41 -16.78 -10.35 -0.28
C SER A 41 -16.13 -10.63 1.09
N LEU A 42 -15.03 -11.39 1.13
CA LEU A 42 -14.42 -11.81 2.41
C LEU A 42 -13.82 -10.68 3.23
N ASP A 43 -13.45 -9.56 2.60
CA ASP A 43 -12.86 -8.41 3.28
C ASP A 43 -13.76 -7.16 3.30
N ASN A 44 -15.03 -7.27 2.89
CA ASN A 44 -15.96 -6.14 2.85
C ASN A 44 -16.33 -5.63 4.25
N GLY A 45 -16.43 -4.31 4.32
CA GLY A 45 -16.76 -3.58 5.54
C GLY A 45 -15.56 -3.40 6.50
N PRO A 46 -15.70 -2.49 7.49
CA PRO A 46 -14.56 -2.11 8.33
C PRO A 46 -14.11 -3.23 9.28
N PHE A 47 -15.02 -4.10 9.68
CA PHE A 47 -14.72 -5.20 10.64
C PHE A 47 -13.96 -6.37 10.04
N LYS A 48 -13.94 -6.50 8.71
CA LYS A 48 -13.22 -7.57 7.99
C LYS A 48 -12.05 -7.04 7.16
N ARG A 49 -11.88 -5.72 7.07
CA ARG A 49 -10.91 -5.08 6.16
C ARG A 49 -9.48 -5.53 6.42
N GLU A 50 -9.09 -5.71 7.66
CA GLU A 50 -7.74 -6.17 7.99
C GLU A 50 -7.52 -7.69 7.75
N ASP A 51 -8.56 -8.45 7.41
CA ASP A 51 -8.39 -9.87 7.13
C ASP A 51 -7.54 -10.10 5.87
N SER A 52 -7.63 -9.22 4.87
CA SER A 52 -6.73 -9.26 3.69
C SER A 52 -5.28 -8.94 4.06
N VAL A 53 -5.05 -8.13 5.09
CA VAL A 53 -3.69 -7.83 5.60
C VAL A 53 -3.12 -9.04 6.34
N LYS A 54 -3.95 -9.83 7.03
CA LYS A 54 -3.53 -11.11 7.66
C LYS A 54 -3.02 -12.11 6.64
N ASP A 55 -3.57 -12.11 5.42
CA ASP A 55 -3.08 -12.96 4.33
C ASP A 55 -1.64 -12.61 3.95
N MET A 56 -1.27 -11.31 4.01
CA MET A 56 0.13 -10.89 3.80
C MET A 56 1.07 -11.51 4.83
N GLY A 57 0.65 -11.55 6.10
CA GLY A 57 1.43 -12.23 7.15
C GLY A 57 1.60 -13.72 6.90
N ALA A 58 0.56 -14.39 6.40
CA ALA A 58 0.63 -15.80 6.04
C ALA A 58 1.61 -16.04 4.86
N PHE A 59 1.57 -15.20 3.83
CA PHE A 59 2.52 -15.26 2.71
C PHE A 59 3.96 -15.00 3.16
N LEU A 60 4.21 -14.00 4.00
CA LEU A 60 5.53 -13.76 4.57
C LEU A 60 6.04 -15.01 5.30
N GLY A 61 5.18 -15.66 6.09
CA GLY A 61 5.54 -16.91 6.80
C GLY A 61 5.80 -18.09 5.87
N VAL A 62 5.27 -18.12 4.65
CA VAL A 62 5.62 -19.11 3.62
C VAL A 62 6.96 -18.78 2.97
N LEU A 63 7.15 -17.51 2.59
CA LEU A 63 8.37 -17.05 1.92
C LEU A 63 9.61 -17.16 2.83
N GLU A 64 9.47 -16.99 4.14
CA GLU A 64 10.54 -17.18 5.12
C GLU A 64 11.12 -18.62 5.13
N LYS A 65 10.36 -19.60 4.67
CA LYS A 65 10.79 -20.99 4.61
C LYS A 65 11.51 -21.35 3.32
N ASP A 66 11.46 -20.48 2.31
CA ASP A 66 12.14 -20.69 1.04
C ASP A 66 13.62 -20.32 1.17
N LYS A 67 14.49 -21.32 1.13
CA LYS A 67 15.95 -21.17 1.29
C LYS A 67 16.63 -20.43 0.14
N SER A 68 15.94 -20.20 -0.98
CA SER A 68 16.45 -19.41 -2.10
C SER A 68 16.27 -17.90 -1.87
N LEU A 69 15.50 -17.51 -0.84
CA LEU A 69 15.19 -16.13 -0.50
C LEU A 69 15.93 -15.69 0.77
N ASP A 70 16.29 -14.42 0.81
CA ASP A 70 16.81 -13.79 2.01
C ASP A 70 15.67 -13.18 2.83
N ALA A 71 15.20 -13.93 3.84
CA ALA A 71 14.10 -13.51 4.70
C ALA A 71 14.40 -12.26 5.54
N SER A 72 15.66 -11.85 5.68
CA SER A 72 16.03 -10.61 6.37
C SER A 72 15.80 -9.36 5.51
N ARG A 73 15.49 -9.53 4.22
CA ARG A 73 15.36 -8.46 3.23
C ARG A 73 14.00 -8.47 2.50
N PHE A 74 12.91 -8.63 3.23
CA PHE A 74 11.58 -8.44 2.67
C PHE A 74 11.22 -6.97 2.54
N GLY A 75 10.88 -6.57 1.31
CA GLY A 75 10.25 -5.29 0.99
C GLY A 75 8.79 -5.51 0.61
N LEU A 76 7.95 -4.51 0.77
CA LEU A 76 6.56 -4.53 0.33
C LEU A 76 6.22 -3.30 -0.48
N ALA A 77 5.56 -3.50 -1.62
CA ALA A 77 5.04 -2.41 -2.44
C ALA A 77 3.56 -2.64 -2.75
N GLY A 78 2.81 -1.55 -2.85
CA GLY A 78 1.41 -1.61 -3.21
C GLY A 78 0.83 -0.27 -3.65
N GLY A 79 -0.16 -0.31 -4.55
CA GLY A 79 -0.83 0.87 -5.05
C GLY A 79 -2.32 0.89 -4.72
N SER A 80 -2.89 2.08 -4.50
CA SER A 80 -4.31 2.28 -4.22
C SER A 80 -4.76 1.50 -2.98
N TYR A 81 -5.67 0.54 -3.11
CA TYR A 81 -6.00 -0.38 -2.02
C TYR A 81 -4.76 -1.18 -1.55
N GLY A 82 -3.93 -1.65 -2.49
CA GLY A 82 -2.63 -2.25 -2.16
C GLY A 82 -1.70 -1.29 -1.43
N GLY A 83 -1.86 0.02 -1.64
CA GLY A 83 -1.18 1.07 -0.87
C GLY A 83 -1.66 1.14 0.59
N TYR A 84 -2.97 1.04 0.83
CA TYR A 84 -3.48 0.85 2.20
C TYR A 84 -2.88 -0.41 2.84
N MET A 85 -2.90 -1.54 2.13
CA MET A 85 -2.30 -2.78 2.62
C MET A 85 -0.80 -2.62 2.90
N CYS A 86 -0.10 -1.81 2.10
CA CYS A 86 1.30 -1.47 2.30
C CYS A 86 1.52 -0.74 3.64
N TYR A 87 0.72 0.27 3.94
CA TYR A 87 0.77 0.96 5.24
C TYR A 87 0.37 0.04 6.39
N ALA A 88 -0.72 -0.71 6.25
CA ALA A 88 -1.19 -1.63 7.29
C ALA A 88 -0.19 -2.73 7.60
N ALA A 89 0.47 -3.27 6.56
CA ALA A 89 1.53 -4.26 6.73
C ALA A 89 2.79 -3.66 7.37
N ALA A 90 3.14 -2.39 7.06
CA ALA A 90 4.24 -1.68 7.70
C ALA A 90 4.02 -1.51 9.22
N VAL A 91 2.76 -1.43 9.65
CA VAL A 91 2.36 -1.43 11.06
C VAL A 91 2.42 -2.84 11.64
N GLN A 92 1.72 -3.80 11.02
CA GLN A 92 1.48 -5.13 11.60
C GLN A 92 2.70 -6.07 11.48
N TYR A 93 3.51 -5.91 10.43
CA TYR A 93 4.65 -6.78 10.11
C TYR A 93 5.99 -6.03 10.08
N LYS A 94 6.11 -4.96 10.89
CA LYS A 94 7.31 -4.13 11.01
C LYS A 94 8.59 -4.91 11.29
N ASP A 95 8.48 -6.03 12.01
CA ASP A 95 9.65 -6.85 12.35
C ASP A 95 10.08 -7.78 11.22
N LYS A 96 9.22 -8.02 10.24
CA LYS A 96 9.49 -8.83 9.04
C LYS A 96 9.88 -8.01 7.82
N LEU A 97 9.40 -6.77 7.74
CA LEU A 97 9.65 -5.89 6.61
C LEU A 97 10.85 -4.99 6.87
N ARG A 98 11.71 -4.83 5.86
CA ARG A 98 12.88 -3.94 5.90
C ARG A 98 12.56 -2.55 5.38
N ALA A 99 11.72 -2.44 4.35
CA ALA A 99 11.29 -1.19 3.76
C ALA A 99 9.96 -1.34 3.01
N THR A 100 9.23 -0.24 2.78
CA THR A 100 7.96 -0.25 2.06
C THR A 100 7.85 0.87 1.03
N ASN A 101 7.17 0.61 -0.10
CA ASN A 101 6.86 1.59 -1.13
C ASN A 101 5.35 1.64 -1.36
N CYS A 102 4.68 2.66 -0.83
CA CYS A 102 3.23 2.78 -0.80
C CYS A 102 2.77 3.89 -1.76
N ILE A 103 1.99 3.53 -2.77
CA ILE A 103 1.68 4.37 -3.93
C ILE A 103 0.20 4.72 -3.93
N VAL A 104 -0.15 6.01 -4.04
CA VAL A 104 -1.53 6.55 -4.06
C VAL A 104 -2.43 5.90 -2.99
N ALA A 105 -1.92 5.86 -1.76
CA ALA A 105 -2.37 4.99 -0.69
C ALA A 105 -3.27 5.70 0.33
N ILE A 106 -4.26 4.97 0.87
CA ILE A 106 -5.15 5.45 1.92
C ILE A 106 -4.45 5.30 3.27
N SER A 107 -4.20 6.39 3.96
CA SER A 107 -3.59 6.41 5.29
C SER A 107 -4.61 6.47 6.43
N ASN A 108 -5.79 7.07 6.17
CA ASN A 108 -6.90 7.14 7.11
C ASN A 108 -8.23 7.00 6.34
N PHE A 109 -9.00 5.97 6.64
CA PHE A 109 -10.27 5.72 5.96
C PHE A 109 -11.31 6.82 6.16
N VAL A 110 -11.32 7.46 7.31
CA VAL A 110 -12.28 8.54 7.59
C VAL A 110 -11.97 9.76 6.74
N THR A 111 -10.73 10.26 6.77
CA THR A 111 -10.35 11.41 5.96
C THR A 111 -10.44 11.11 4.46
N PHE A 112 -10.14 9.89 4.05
CA PHE A 112 -10.31 9.43 2.68
C PHE A 112 -11.78 9.48 2.25
N LEU A 113 -12.72 8.91 3.03
CA LEU A 113 -14.15 8.89 2.70
C LEU A 113 -14.76 10.29 2.71
N GLU A 114 -14.31 11.16 3.59
CA GLU A 114 -14.74 12.55 3.65
C GLU A 114 -14.23 13.40 2.46
N ASN A 115 -13.05 13.10 1.92
CA ASN A 115 -12.35 13.95 0.94
C ASN A 115 -12.22 13.35 -0.47
N THR A 116 -12.51 12.06 -0.69
CA THR A 116 -12.57 11.51 -2.05
C THR A 116 -13.68 12.18 -2.86
N GLN A 117 -13.55 12.21 -4.18
CA GLN A 117 -14.54 12.84 -5.05
C GLN A 117 -15.96 12.31 -4.81
N SER A 118 -16.95 13.20 -4.80
CA SER A 118 -18.33 12.92 -4.39
C SER A 118 -18.96 11.73 -5.12
N TYR A 119 -18.71 11.61 -6.43
CA TYR A 119 -19.24 10.51 -7.26
C TYR A 119 -18.73 9.12 -6.87
N ARG A 120 -17.64 9.04 -6.09
CA ARG A 120 -17.05 7.78 -5.63
C ARG A 120 -17.42 7.43 -4.19
N ARG A 121 -17.85 8.40 -3.42
CA ARG A 121 -17.95 8.31 -1.96
C ARG A 121 -18.89 7.20 -1.51
N ASP A 122 -20.12 7.18 -2.04
CA ASP A 122 -21.09 6.17 -1.64
C ASP A 122 -20.70 4.76 -2.07
N LEU A 123 -20.09 4.61 -3.25
CA LEU A 123 -19.51 3.34 -3.67
C LEU A 123 -18.46 2.83 -2.68
N ARG A 124 -17.60 3.72 -2.18
CA ARG A 124 -16.55 3.36 -1.23
C ARG A 124 -17.08 3.10 0.17
N ARG A 125 -18.17 3.75 0.57
CA ARG A 125 -18.89 3.44 1.82
C ARG A 125 -19.41 2.02 1.84
N VAL A 126 -19.98 1.55 0.74
CA VAL A 126 -20.46 0.16 0.61
C VAL A 126 -19.31 -0.84 0.77
N GLU A 127 -18.14 -0.54 0.27
CA GLU A 127 -16.98 -1.42 0.29
C GLU A 127 -16.20 -1.36 1.62
N TYR A 128 -15.90 -0.16 2.09
CA TYR A 128 -15.01 0.04 3.25
C TYR A 128 -15.76 0.21 4.57
N GLY A 129 -16.98 0.70 4.52
CA GLY A 129 -17.79 1.10 5.65
C GLY A 129 -18.17 2.57 5.58
N ASP A 130 -19.17 2.96 6.39
CA ASP A 130 -19.74 4.31 6.41
C ASP A 130 -19.20 5.10 7.59
N GLU A 131 -18.42 6.14 7.33
CA GLU A 131 -17.84 7.01 8.35
C GLU A 131 -18.88 7.86 9.11
N ARG A 132 -20.11 7.91 8.61
CA ARG A 132 -21.24 8.61 9.27
C ARG A 132 -21.87 7.76 10.37
N ASP A 133 -21.73 6.44 10.32
CA ASP A 133 -22.12 5.53 11.39
C ASP A 133 -21.06 5.55 12.50
N PRO A 134 -21.41 5.88 13.76
CA PRO A 134 -20.42 6.01 14.83
C PRO A 134 -19.59 4.76 15.11
N ALA A 135 -20.21 3.57 15.02
CA ALA A 135 -19.51 2.30 15.28
C ALA A 135 -18.55 1.95 14.13
N GLN A 136 -18.96 2.15 12.89
CA GLN A 136 -18.10 1.95 11.74
C GLN A 136 -16.99 2.99 11.69
N ARG A 137 -17.27 4.26 11.99
CA ARG A 137 -16.25 5.33 12.10
C ARG A 137 -15.17 4.98 13.10
N ALA A 138 -15.56 4.51 14.29
CA ALA A 138 -14.60 4.10 15.30
C ALA A 138 -13.68 2.97 14.78
N LYS A 139 -14.27 1.97 14.11
CA LYS A 139 -13.50 0.87 13.51
C LYS A 139 -12.63 1.33 12.35
N LEU A 140 -13.13 2.21 11.49
CA LEU A 140 -12.35 2.80 10.40
C LEU A 140 -11.12 3.56 10.91
N LEU A 141 -11.24 4.30 12.01
CA LEU A 141 -10.11 4.95 12.67
C LEU A 141 -9.12 3.92 13.25
N GLU A 142 -9.64 2.90 13.92
CA GLU A 142 -8.80 1.83 14.51
C GLU A 142 -7.91 1.14 13.47
N ILE A 143 -8.47 0.80 12.29
CA ILE A 143 -7.74 0.12 11.21
C ILE A 143 -6.95 1.07 10.29
N SER A 144 -7.03 2.38 10.53
CA SER A 144 -6.30 3.38 9.73
C SER A 144 -4.83 3.42 10.14
N PRO A 145 -3.88 3.23 9.19
CA PRO A 145 -2.45 3.23 9.51
C PRO A 145 -1.95 4.53 10.17
N LEU A 146 -2.56 5.67 9.82
CA LEU A 146 -2.19 6.97 10.39
C LEU A 146 -2.37 7.02 11.92
N THR A 147 -3.42 6.40 12.45
CA THR A 147 -3.66 6.35 13.90
C THR A 147 -2.64 5.49 14.64
N ARG A 148 -1.95 4.63 13.91
CA ARG A 148 -0.93 3.70 14.39
C ARG A 148 0.46 4.04 13.87
N VAL A 149 0.68 5.27 13.42
CA VAL A 149 1.93 5.70 12.77
C VAL A 149 3.20 5.49 13.62
N ALA A 150 3.08 5.51 14.94
CA ALA A 150 4.20 5.22 15.84
C ALA A 150 4.77 3.81 15.68
N GLU A 151 4.02 2.89 15.08
CA GLU A 151 4.45 1.52 14.79
C GLU A 151 5.19 1.40 13.45
N ILE A 152 5.15 2.42 12.60
CA ILE A 152 5.89 2.47 11.33
C ILE A 152 7.34 2.86 11.62
N THR A 153 8.18 1.88 11.81
CA THR A 153 9.59 2.06 12.24
C THR A 153 10.61 1.85 11.13
N LYS A 154 10.19 1.34 9.98
CA LYS A 154 11.08 1.05 8.84
C LYS A 154 10.97 2.13 7.78
N PRO A 155 12.02 2.33 6.96
CA PRO A 155 11.99 3.28 5.86
C PRO A 155 10.80 3.06 4.93
N MET A 156 10.16 4.17 4.58
CA MET A 156 8.97 4.17 3.72
C MET A 156 9.14 5.14 2.56
N PHE A 157 8.77 4.72 1.36
CA PHE A 157 8.64 5.58 0.19
C PHE A 157 7.16 5.75 -0.14
N VAL A 158 6.70 6.98 -0.18
CA VAL A 158 5.32 7.35 -0.49
C VAL A 158 5.29 8.07 -1.82
N VAL A 159 4.46 7.59 -2.75
CA VAL A 159 4.29 8.17 -4.09
C VAL A 159 2.84 8.59 -4.27
N THR A 160 2.59 9.81 -4.71
CA THR A 160 1.23 10.32 -4.91
C THR A 160 1.13 11.28 -6.09
N GLY A 161 -0.07 11.34 -6.70
CA GLY A 161 -0.43 12.32 -7.72
C GLY A 161 -1.16 13.51 -7.12
N GLY A 162 -0.77 14.73 -7.51
CA GLY A 162 -1.38 15.97 -7.01
C GLY A 162 -2.82 16.18 -7.48
N ASN A 163 -3.20 15.59 -8.61
CA ASN A 163 -4.55 15.66 -9.20
C ASN A 163 -5.31 14.33 -9.07
N ASP A 164 -4.99 13.52 -8.06
CA ASP A 164 -5.65 12.24 -7.85
C ASP A 164 -7.11 12.43 -7.41
N PRO A 165 -8.12 12.00 -8.23
CA PRO A 165 -9.53 12.16 -7.88
C PRO A 165 -10.05 11.03 -6.97
N ARG A 166 -9.24 9.99 -6.76
CA ARG A 166 -9.63 8.79 -6.00
C ARG A 166 -9.11 8.86 -4.58
N VAL A 167 -7.79 9.01 -4.45
CA VAL A 167 -7.11 9.14 -3.15
C VAL A 167 -6.45 10.50 -3.09
N PRO A 168 -7.02 11.46 -2.35
CA PRO A 168 -6.47 12.80 -2.23
C PRO A 168 -5.01 12.79 -1.78
N SER A 169 -4.20 13.71 -2.31
CA SER A 169 -2.77 13.82 -1.93
C SER A 169 -2.57 14.08 -0.44
N SER A 170 -3.58 14.65 0.23
CA SER A 170 -3.60 14.85 1.69
C SER A 170 -3.41 13.55 2.48
N GLU A 171 -3.82 12.40 1.92
CA GLU A 171 -3.57 11.09 2.56
C GLU A 171 -2.07 10.78 2.64
N ALA A 172 -1.30 11.13 1.60
CA ALA A 172 0.16 11.00 1.63
C ALA A 172 0.80 12.06 2.53
N ASP A 173 0.37 13.32 2.44
CA ASP A 173 0.93 14.42 3.21
C ASP A 173 0.84 14.16 4.72
N GLN A 174 -0.34 13.73 5.20
CA GLN A 174 -0.56 13.49 6.63
C GLN A 174 0.29 12.34 7.18
N ILE A 175 0.43 11.22 6.46
CA ILE A 175 1.22 10.10 6.97
C ILE A 175 2.72 10.37 6.89
N VAL A 176 3.21 11.00 5.82
CA VAL A 176 4.62 11.39 5.68
C VAL A 176 5.02 12.36 6.80
N LYS A 177 4.20 13.37 7.04
CA LYS A 177 4.40 14.31 8.14
C LYS A 177 4.48 13.58 9.48
N ALA A 178 3.49 12.74 9.77
CA ALA A 178 3.43 12.02 11.03
C ALA A 178 4.61 11.06 11.25
N ILE A 179 5.07 10.35 10.21
CA ILE A 179 6.27 9.49 10.29
C ILE A 179 7.50 10.33 10.61
N ARG A 180 7.71 11.47 9.92
CA ARG A 180 8.87 12.34 10.15
C ARG A 180 8.86 12.98 11.53
N GLU A 181 7.70 13.40 12.03
CA GLU A 181 7.54 13.92 13.39
C GLU A 181 7.88 12.91 14.49
N LYS A 182 7.75 11.60 14.17
CA LYS A 182 8.18 10.50 15.05
C LYS A 182 9.65 10.10 14.85
N GLY A 183 10.41 10.84 14.04
CA GLY A 183 11.81 10.53 13.73
C GLY A 183 12.00 9.41 12.72
N GLY A 184 10.93 8.93 12.07
CA GLY A 184 11.00 7.90 11.04
C GLY A 184 11.48 8.43 9.69
N THR A 185 11.95 7.52 8.83
CA THR A 185 12.39 7.83 7.46
C THR A 185 11.25 7.67 6.47
N ALA A 186 10.79 8.78 5.89
CA ALA A 186 9.80 8.78 4.83
C ALA A 186 10.29 9.60 3.62
N TRP A 187 10.47 8.92 2.47
CA TRP A 187 10.62 9.58 1.19
C TRP A 187 9.23 9.92 0.65
N HIS A 188 9.08 11.05 -0.02
CA HIS A 188 7.81 11.45 -0.62
C HIS A 188 8.03 11.98 -2.03
N LEU A 189 7.38 11.35 -3.01
CA LEU A 189 7.35 11.78 -4.39
C LEU A 189 5.94 12.24 -4.76
N LEU A 190 5.77 13.55 -4.93
CA LEU A 190 4.53 14.17 -5.39
C LEU A 190 4.63 14.51 -6.87
N GLY A 191 3.90 13.79 -7.72
CA GLY A 191 3.68 14.17 -9.12
C GLY A 191 2.61 15.25 -9.23
N LYS A 192 2.99 16.54 -9.19
CA LYS A 192 2.05 17.66 -9.14
C LYS A 192 1.02 17.66 -10.27
N ASN A 193 1.38 17.13 -11.43
CA ASN A 193 0.57 17.08 -12.64
C ASN A 193 0.09 15.65 -12.99
N GLU A 194 0.09 14.75 -12.01
CA GLU A 194 -0.33 13.34 -12.12
C GLU A 194 -1.62 13.08 -11.35
N GLY A 195 -2.35 12.03 -11.79
CA GLY A 195 -3.58 11.55 -11.18
C GLY A 195 -3.36 10.31 -10.31
N HIS A 196 -4.32 9.37 -10.39
CA HIS A 196 -4.25 8.09 -9.66
C HIS A 196 -3.26 7.12 -10.32
N GLY A 197 -2.01 7.39 -10.16
CA GLY A 197 -0.87 6.78 -10.86
C GLY A 197 -0.23 7.76 -11.85
N PHE A 198 1.04 7.51 -12.16
CA PHE A 198 1.79 8.37 -13.08
C PHE A 198 1.57 7.92 -14.52
N ALA A 199 1.21 8.87 -15.40
CA ALA A 199 0.94 8.63 -16.81
C ALA A 199 1.95 9.32 -17.74
N LYS A 200 2.57 10.42 -17.31
CA LYS A 200 3.56 11.15 -18.12
C LYS A 200 4.89 10.43 -18.08
N LYS A 201 5.48 10.24 -19.26
CA LYS A 201 6.70 9.44 -19.42
C LYS A 201 7.83 9.90 -18.51
N GLU A 202 8.07 11.20 -18.45
CA GLU A 202 9.14 11.77 -17.61
C GLU A 202 8.93 11.47 -16.12
N ASN A 203 7.68 11.54 -15.65
CA ASN A 203 7.34 11.25 -14.26
C ASN A 203 7.41 9.74 -13.96
N ILE A 204 6.98 8.90 -14.92
CA ILE A 204 7.11 7.43 -14.82
C ILE A 204 8.60 7.05 -14.72
N ASP A 205 9.44 7.64 -15.56
CA ASP A 205 10.88 7.35 -15.57
C ASP A 205 11.54 7.82 -14.27
N TYR A 206 11.20 9.03 -13.80
CA TYR A 206 11.71 9.54 -12.53
C TYR A 206 11.29 8.66 -11.34
N ASN A 207 10.00 8.29 -11.28
CA ASN A 207 9.50 7.40 -10.23
C ASN A 207 10.18 6.03 -10.27
N PHE A 208 10.39 5.46 -11.45
CA PHE A 208 11.08 4.19 -11.62
C PHE A 208 12.49 4.23 -11.03
N TRP A 209 13.31 5.19 -11.44
CA TRP A 209 14.68 5.30 -10.95
C TRP A 209 14.74 5.63 -9.47
N THR A 210 13.87 6.49 -8.96
CA THR A 210 13.79 6.80 -7.54
C THR A 210 13.37 5.55 -6.73
N THR A 211 12.47 4.74 -7.25
CA THR A 211 12.07 3.46 -6.62
C THR A 211 13.26 2.50 -6.54
N LEU A 212 14.05 2.37 -7.61
CA LEU A 212 15.25 1.52 -7.58
C LEU A 212 16.30 2.04 -6.58
N MET A 213 16.51 3.35 -6.52
CA MET A 213 17.39 3.97 -5.52
C MET A 213 16.92 3.68 -4.10
N PHE A 214 15.62 3.82 -3.84
CA PHE A 214 15.04 3.53 -2.53
C PHE A 214 15.27 2.06 -2.13
N TRP A 215 14.98 1.12 -3.03
CA TRP A 215 15.21 -0.31 -2.76
C TRP A 215 16.69 -0.64 -2.57
N LYS A 216 17.56 -0.08 -3.41
CA LYS A 216 19.00 -0.29 -3.26
C LYS A 216 19.48 0.17 -1.88
N GLN A 217 19.08 1.36 -1.46
CA GLN A 217 19.52 1.95 -0.19
C GLN A 217 18.93 1.25 1.04
N ASN A 218 17.65 0.86 0.99
CA ASN A 218 16.90 0.46 2.18
C ASN A 218 16.57 -1.04 2.25
N LEU A 219 16.70 -1.76 1.14
CA LEU A 219 16.46 -3.21 1.10
C LEU A 219 17.75 -4.01 0.91
N LEU A 220 18.67 -3.54 0.07
CA LEU A 220 19.85 -4.31 -0.34
C LEU A 220 21.11 -3.97 0.44
N ASN A 221 21.24 -2.76 0.95
CA ASN A 221 22.33 -2.32 1.82
C ASN A 221 21.88 -2.48 3.28
#